data_8ecc63324de84682c94cddea64eda820
#
_entry.id   8ecc63324de84682c94cddea64eda820
#
_cell.length_a   1.000
_cell.length_b   1.000
_cell.length_c   1.000
_cell.angle_alpha   90.00
_cell.angle_beta   90.00
_cell.angle_gamma   90.00
#
_symmetry.space_group_name_H-M   'P 1'
#
loop_
_entity.id
_entity.type
_entity.pdbx_description
1 polymer ?
#
loop_
_entity_poly.entity_id
_entity_poly.type
_entity_poly.pdbx_seq_one_letter_code
_entity_poly.pdbx_strand_id
1 'polypeptide(L)'
;DMAVNIAAGDIGLFNDNAKYHIDRIASLRTVLARINTKGVLGDPKVRAAFISMTDRKAYNEVILKGTFIPGKAPVPPSLDYGFDQLTDPNAYNVDRAKQLLDEAGWKDTDGDGIRDKDGKPLSVDFVIYNSRAELPIYAEAVQADGKKVGIDVKIKPVDYNLIDKMGIN
;
A
#
# COMPACT_ATOMS: atom_id res chain seq x y z
N ASP A 1 11.66 -14.60 29.70
CA ASP A 1 11.11 -15.11 28.42
C ASP A 1 11.17 -14.00 27.37
N MET A 2 11.33 -14.36 26.11
CA MET A 2 11.41 -13.43 24.99
C MET A 2 10.40 -13.83 23.92
N ALA A 3 9.67 -12.84 23.38
CA ALA A 3 8.79 -13.01 22.24
C ALA A 3 9.27 -12.11 21.10
N VAL A 4 9.23 -12.60 19.86
CA VAL A 4 9.62 -11.87 18.65
C VAL A 4 8.44 -11.78 17.68
N ASN A 5 8.48 -10.80 16.76
CA ASN A 5 7.44 -10.59 15.76
C ASN A 5 6.04 -10.33 16.34
N ILE A 6 5.98 -9.51 17.39
CA ILE A 6 4.71 -9.07 17.97
C ILE A 6 3.93 -8.29 16.90
N ALA A 7 2.67 -8.64 16.71
CA ALA A 7 1.82 -7.92 15.77
C ALA A 7 1.64 -6.46 16.21
N ALA A 8 1.62 -5.53 15.26
CA ALA A 8 1.51 -4.10 15.54
C ALA A 8 0.29 -3.75 16.42
N GLY A 9 -0.84 -4.46 16.20
CA GLY A 9 -2.06 -4.29 17.01
C GLY A 9 -1.90 -4.65 18.47
N ASP A 10 -0.99 -5.58 18.78
CA ASP A 10 -0.82 -6.15 20.13
C ASP A 10 0.26 -5.43 20.95
N ILE A 11 1.06 -4.54 20.33
CA ILE A 11 2.15 -3.83 21.03
C ILE A 11 1.63 -3.07 22.26
N GLY A 12 0.41 -2.52 22.18
CA GLY A 12 -0.22 -1.81 23.31
C GLY A 12 -0.40 -2.65 24.57
N LEU A 13 -0.47 -3.98 24.44
CA LEU A 13 -0.60 -4.90 25.57
C LEU A 13 0.68 -4.96 26.44
N PHE A 14 1.81 -4.51 25.91
CA PHE A 14 3.12 -4.57 26.53
C PHE A 14 3.62 -3.20 27.04
N ASN A 15 2.72 -2.22 27.18
CA ASN A 15 3.08 -0.87 27.61
C ASN A 15 3.44 -0.76 29.12
N ASP A 16 3.26 -1.82 29.91
CA ASP A 16 3.71 -1.83 31.30
C ASP A 16 5.24 -2.02 31.38
N ASN A 17 5.95 -0.90 31.42
CA ASN A 17 7.42 -0.85 31.45
C ASN A 17 8.05 -1.47 32.71
N ALA A 18 7.28 -1.69 33.77
CA ALA A 18 7.75 -2.41 34.96
C ALA A 18 7.80 -3.93 34.71
N LYS A 19 7.04 -4.42 33.74
CA LYS A 19 6.84 -5.83 33.46
C LYS A 19 7.49 -6.27 32.15
N TYR A 20 7.54 -5.37 31.16
CA TYR A 20 7.98 -5.69 29.80
C TYR A 20 9.02 -4.69 29.29
N HIS A 21 9.99 -5.19 28.56
CA HIS A 21 10.92 -4.38 27.80
C HIS A 21 10.67 -4.61 26.31
N ILE A 22 10.45 -3.52 25.55
CA ILE A 22 10.20 -3.58 24.11
C ILE A 22 11.40 -3.01 23.37
N ASP A 23 12.09 -3.87 22.64
CA ASP A 23 13.12 -3.44 21.70
C ASP A 23 12.53 -3.28 20.30
N ARG A 24 12.78 -2.11 19.69
CA ARG A 24 12.39 -1.80 18.31
C ARG A 24 13.64 -1.51 17.49
N ILE A 25 13.91 -2.36 16.52
CA ILE A 25 15.09 -2.25 15.67
C ILE A 25 14.63 -2.08 14.22
N ALA A 26 15.12 -1.02 13.56
CA ALA A 26 14.90 -0.84 12.13
C ALA A 26 15.53 -1.99 11.34
N SER A 27 14.73 -2.68 10.55
CA SER A 27 15.17 -3.80 9.74
C SER A 27 15.49 -3.38 8.30
N LEU A 28 16.13 -4.27 7.54
CA LEU A 28 16.34 -4.10 6.09
C LEU A 28 15.09 -4.48 5.28
N ARG A 29 14.01 -4.93 5.93
CA ARG A 29 12.78 -5.36 5.26
C ARG A 29 12.00 -4.15 4.74
N THR A 30 11.68 -4.17 3.46
CA THR A 30 10.76 -3.22 2.83
C THR A 30 9.49 -3.96 2.39
N VAL A 31 8.33 -3.43 2.75
CA VAL A 31 7.03 -3.89 2.24
C VAL A 31 6.69 -3.03 1.03
N LEU A 32 6.53 -3.65 -0.11
CA LEU A 32 6.24 -2.96 -1.36
C LEU A 32 5.23 -3.76 -2.21
N ALA A 33 4.48 -3.07 -3.05
CA ALA A 33 3.64 -3.67 -4.08
C ALA A 33 4.39 -3.69 -5.42
N ARG A 34 4.44 -4.86 -6.08
CA ARG A 34 4.89 -4.96 -7.47
C ARG A 34 3.73 -4.62 -8.39
N ILE A 35 3.95 -3.74 -9.34
CA ILE A 35 2.91 -3.28 -10.26
C ILE A 35 3.05 -4.02 -11.59
N ASN A 36 1.98 -4.68 -12.01
CA ASN A 36 1.89 -5.24 -13.36
C ASN A 36 1.54 -4.12 -14.34
N THR A 37 2.47 -3.81 -15.23
CA THR A 37 2.33 -2.75 -16.24
C THR A 37 1.69 -3.23 -17.56
N LYS A 38 1.29 -4.49 -17.66
CA LYS A 38 0.58 -5.02 -18.83
C LYS A 38 -0.93 -4.72 -18.81
N GLY A 39 -1.48 -4.30 -17.63
CA GLY A 39 -2.88 -3.94 -17.45
C GLY A 39 -3.12 -2.44 -17.39
N VAL A 40 -4.18 -2.03 -16.71
CA VAL A 40 -4.58 -0.61 -16.56
C VAL A 40 -3.48 0.25 -15.91
N LEU A 41 -2.65 -0.33 -15.05
CA LEU A 41 -1.51 0.34 -14.44
C LEU A 41 -0.29 0.47 -15.40
N GLY A 42 -0.41 0.04 -16.64
CA GLY A 42 0.54 0.33 -17.72
C GLY A 42 0.57 1.80 -18.09
N ASP A 43 -0.59 2.49 -18.00
CA ASP A 43 -0.65 3.95 -18.17
C ASP A 43 0.08 4.64 -17.00
N PRO A 44 1.11 5.47 -17.25
CA PRO A 44 1.86 6.15 -16.20
C PRO A 44 1.00 7.05 -15.30
N LYS A 45 -0.06 7.67 -15.86
CA LYS A 45 -0.97 8.53 -15.11
C LYS A 45 -1.83 7.72 -14.16
N VAL A 46 -2.39 6.60 -14.64
CA VAL A 46 -3.19 5.69 -13.80
C VAL A 46 -2.32 5.10 -12.68
N ARG A 47 -1.09 4.72 -13.01
CA ARG A 47 -0.13 4.21 -12.03
C ARG A 47 0.25 5.26 -10.97
N ALA A 48 0.53 6.49 -11.40
CA ALA A 48 0.81 7.60 -10.48
C ALA A 48 -0.40 7.93 -9.61
N ALA A 49 -1.62 7.91 -10.16
CA ALA A 49 -2.85 8.09 -9.41
C ALA A 49 -3.03 7.00 -8.34
N PHE A 50 -2.81 5.73 -8.71
CA PHE A 50 -2.89 4.60 -7.79
C PHE A 50 -1.91 4.72 -6.62
N ILE A 51 -0.69 5.21 -6.86
CA ILE A 51 0.30 5.43 -5.80
C ILE A 51 -0.10 6.65 -4.95
N SER A 52 -0.52 7.76 -5.58
CA SER A 52 -0.86 9.00 -4.87
C SER A 52 -2.15 8.92 -4.05
N MET A 53 -3.05 7.97 -4.33
CA MET A 53 -4.26 7.78 -3.52
C MET A 53 -3.97 7.11 -2.18
N THR A 54 -2.81 6.45 -1.99
CA THR A 54 -2.50 5.66 -0.80
C THR A 54 -1.89 6.51 0.32
N ASP A 55 -2.58 6.62 1.45
CA ASP A 55 -2.10 7.36 2.63
C ASP A 55 -1.17 6.49 3.49
N ARG A 56 0.07 6.31 3.02
CA ARG A 56 1.07 5.50 3.72
C ARG A 56 1.38 6.00 5.14
N LYS A 57 1.22 7.32 5.39
CA LYS A 57 1.41 7.89 6.71
C LYS A 57 0.29 7.47 7.65
N ALA A 58 -0.97 7.65 7.24
CA ALA A 58 -2.11 7.19 8.02
C ALA A 58 -2.10 5.68 8.24
N TYR A 59 -1.71 4.87 7.25
CA TYR A 59 -1.56 3.43 7.41
C TYR A 59 -0.54 3.10 8.51
N ASN A 60 0.60 3.77 8.54
CA ASN A 60 1.57 3.57 9.60
C ASN A 60 1.04 3.99 10.97
N GLU A 61 0.44 5.15 11.09
CA GLU A 61 -0.01 5.71 12.36
C GLU A 61 -1.22 4.94 12.94
N VAL A 62 -2.22 4.66 12.10
CA VAL A 62 -3.50 4.10 12.55
C VAL A 62 -3.47 2.57 12.58
N ILE A 63 -3.00 1.94 11.50
CA ILE A 63 -3.04 0.49 11.33
C ILE A 63 -1.85 -0.17 12.01
N LEU A 64 -0.65 0.36 11.78
CA LEU A 64 0.60 -0.23 12.26
C LEU A 64 1.12 0.38 13.55
N LYS A 65 0.36 1.29 14.17
CA LYS A 65 0.70 1.90 15.47
C LYS A 65 2.11 2.49 15.52
N GLY A 66 2.56 3.09 14.42
CA GLY A 66 3.87 3.73 14.31
C GLY A 66 5.06 2.76 14.27
N THR A 67 4.82 1.49 13.95
CA THR A 67 5.89 0.46 13.95
C THR A 67 6.67 0.37 12.64
N PHE A 68 6.24 1.08 11.61
CA PHE A 68 6.88 1.12 10.30
C PHE A 68 7.31 2.55 9.96
N ILE A 69 8.09 2.70 8.92
CA ILE A 69 8.46 3.99 8.35
C ILE A 69 7.83 4.08 6.95
N PRO A 70 7.02 5.11 6.66
CA PRO A 70 6.44 5.27 5.32
C PRO A 70 7.51 5.33 4.24
N GLY A 71 7.41 4.45 3.25
CA GLY A 71 8.40 4.32 2.19
C GLY A 71 8.33 5.45 1.16
N LYS A 72 9.49 5.95 0.73
CA LYS A 72 9.66 6.85 -0.42
C LYS A 72 10.31 6.12 -1.60
N ALA A 73 10.97 4.99 -1.33
CA ALA A 73 11.71 4.19 -2.29
C ALA A 73 11.70 2.71 -1.85
N PRO A 74 12.10 1.78 -2.72
CA PRO A 74 12.22 0.37 -2.36
C PRO A 74 13.37 0.08 -1.39
N VAL A 75 14.22 1.07 -1.11
CA VAL A 75 15.36 0.96 -0.20
C VAL A 75 14.93 1.42 1.20
N PRO A 76 15.20 0.64 2.26
CA PRO A 76 14.85 1.02 3.61
C PRO A 76 15.75 2.15 4.15
N PRO A 77 15.25 3.01 5.06
CA PRO A 77 16.02 4.13 5.62
C PRO A 77 17.19 3.68 6.51
N SER A 78 17.21 2.41 6.94
CA SER A 78 18.32 1.82 7.70
C SER A 78 19.61 1.60 6.89
N LEU A 79 19.54 1.76 5.57
CA LEU A 79 20.70 1.77 4.68
C LEU A 79 21.09 3.21 4.34
N ASP A 80 22.37 3.49 4.41
CA ASP A 80 22.95 4.82 4.10
C ASP A 80 23.03 5.07 2.59
N TYR A 81 21.84 5.15 1.95
CA TYR A 81 21.69 5.48 0.53
C TYR A 81 20.96 6.82 0.30
N GLY A 82 21.03 7.72 1.28
CA GLY A 82 20.42 9.04 1.16
C GLY A 82 18.88 9.04 1.19
N PHE A 83 18.24 8.10 1.89
CA PHE A 83 16.79 8.01 1.98
C PHE A 83 16.12 9.33 2.39
N ASP A 84 16.72 10.08 3.31
CA ASP A 84 16.16 11.34 3.80
C ASP A 84 16.17 12.45 2.74
N GLN A 85 17.06 12.36 1.76
CA GLN A 85 17.18 13.31 0.64
C GLN A 85 16.18 12.99 -0.49
N LEU A 86 15.52 11.84 -0.46
CA LEU A 86 14.55 11.44 -1.47
C LEU A 86 13.27 12.26 -1.33
N THR A 87 12.81 12.79 -2.44
CA THR A 87 11.45 13.30 -2.58
C THR A 87 10.52 12.15 -3.00
N ASP A 88 9.28 12.21 -2.55
CA ASP A 88 8.24 11.28 -3.00
C ASP A 88 7.44 11.95 -4.14
N PRO A 89 7.66 11.57 -5.40
CA PRO A 89 6.98 12.19 -6.53
C PRO A 89 5.48 11.87 -6.58
N ASN A 90 5.05 10.84 -5.85
CA ASN A 90 3.67 10.38 -5.74
C ASN A 90 3.21 10.39 -4.28
N ALA A 91 3.53 11.48 -3.56
CA ALA A 91 3.02 11.69 -2.20
C ALA A 91 1.49 11.63 -2.18
N TYR A 92 0.93 11.24 -1.03
CA TYR A 92 -0.51 11.16 -0.85
C TYR A 92 -1.22 12.47 -1.22
N ASN A 93 -2.09 12.38 -2.21
CA ASN A 93 -2.89 13.50 -2.69
C ASN A 93 -4.08 12.97 -3.51
N VAL A 94 -5.25 12.96 -2.89
CA VAL A 94 -6.49 12.45 -3.51
C VAL A 94 -6.91 13.29 -4.73
N ASP A 95 -6.79 14.61 -4.65
CA ASP A 95 -7.19 15.51 -5.75
C ASP A 95 -6.26 15.33 -6.95
N ARG A 96 -4.96 15.19 -6.69
CA ARG A 96 -3.98 14.86 -7.75
C ARG A 96 -4.28 13.51 -8.37
N ALA A 97 -4.63 12.49 -7.57
CA ALA A 97 -4.99 11.18 -8.09
C ALA A 97 -6.22 11.26 -9.02
N LYS A 98 -7.28 11.97 -8.59
CA LYS A 98 -8.48 12.19 -9.42
C LYS A 98 -8.13 12.92 -10.72
N GLN A 99 -7.36 14.00 -10.65
CA GLN A 99 -6.91 14.75 -11.83
C GLN A 99 -6.17 13.87 -12.83
N LEU A 100 -5.23 13.02 -12.35
CA LEU A 100 -4.48 12.11 -13.20
C LEU A 100 -5.37 11.08 -13.90
N LEU A 101 -6.41 10.59 -13.22
CA LEU A 101 -7.40 9.69 -13.81
C LEU A 101 -8.25 10.40 -14.87
N ASP A 102 -8.67 11.65 -14.61
CA ASP A 102 -9.38 12.48 -15.59
C ASP A 102 -8.54 12.72 -16.85
N GLU A 103 -7.25 13.07 -16.67
CA GLU A 103 -6.28 13.26 -17.74
C GLU A 103 -6.00 11.97 -18.54
N ALA A 104 -6.13 10.80 -17.90
CA ALA A 104 -6.01 9.48 -18.54
C ALA A 104 -7.31 9.04 -19.24
N GLY A 105 -8.38 9.84 -19.13
CA GLY A 105 -9.67 9.58 -19.78
C GLY A 105 -10.59 8.64 -18.98
N TRP A 106 -10.32 8.41 -17.71
CA TRP A 106 -11.18 7.63 -16.83
C TRP A 106 -12.20 8.52 -16.13
N LYS A 107 -13.49 8.25 -16.30
CA LYS A 107 -14.60 9.04 -15.71
C LYS A 107 -15.70 8.09 -15.23
N ASP A 108 -16.34 8.42 -14.14
CA ASP A 108 -17.56 7.74 -13.71
C ASP A 108 -18.71 8.17 -14.65
N THR A 109 -19.12 7.29 -15.55
CA THR A 109 -20.08 7.61 -16.61
C THR A 109 -21.49 7.11 -16.31
N ASP A 110 -21.64 6.17 -15.39
CA ASP A 110 -22.94 5.59 -14.98
C ASP A 110 -23.36 5.95 -13.55
N GLY A 111 -22.48 6.61 -12.78
CA GLY A 111 -22.79 7.12 -11.45
C GLY A 111 -22.66 6.08 -10.34
N ASP A 112 -22.00 4.95 -10.59
CA ASP A 112 -21.80 3.89 -9.60
C ASP A 112 -20.65 4.17 -8.61
N GLY A 113 -19.88 5.25 -8.86
CA GLY A 113 -18.74 5.68 -8.06
C GLY A 113 -17.40 5.06 -8.52
N ILE A 114 -17.40 4.19 -9.52
CA ILE A 114 -16.21 3.66 -10.18
C ILE A 114 -16.01 4.34 -11.53
N ARG A 115 -14.80 4.65 -11.86
CA ARG A 115 -14.47 5.28 -13.15
C ARG A 115 -14.48 4.28 -14.28
N ASP A 116 -14.96 4.70 -15.45
CA ASP A 116 -15.05 3.90 -16.66
C ASP A 116 -14.22 4.49 -17.79
N LYS A 117 -13.78 3.63 -18.69
CA LYS A 117 -13.21 4.00 -19.99
C LYS A 117 -13.54 2.93 -21.00
N ASP A 118 -14.08 3.34 -22.15
CA ASP A 118 -14.48 2.46 -23.25
C ASP A 118 -15.43 1.33 -22.79
N GLY A 119 -16.37 1.66 -21.86
CA GLY A 119 -17.35 0.74 -21.29
C GLY A 119 -16.77 -0.29 -20.33
N LYS A 120 -15.56 -0.06 -19.82
CA LYS A 120 -14.89 -0.96 -18.84
C LYS A 120 -14.59 -0.20 -17.55
N PRO A 121 -14.95 -0.77 -16.37
CA PRO A 121 -14.65 -0.15 -15.09
C PRO A 121 -13.16 -0.18 -14.79
N LEU A 122 -12.67 0.85 -14.09
CA LEU A 122 -11.29 0.92 -13.60
C LEU A 122 -11.13 -0.01 -12.40
N SER A 123 -10.70 -1.24 -12.67
CA SER A 123 -10.53 -2.29 -11.68
C SER A 123 -9.08 -2.76 -11.61
N VAL A 124 -8.59 -2.98 -10.39
CA VAL A 124 -7.22 -3.45 -10.11
C VAL A 124 -7.28 -4.63 -9.15
N ASP A 125 -6.74 -5.77 -9.56
CA ASP A 125 -6.54 -6.90 -8.66
C ASP A 125 -5.34 -6.62 -7.75
N PHE A 126 -5.59 -6.55 -6.44
CA PHE A 126 -4.58 -6.34 -5.42
C PHE A 126 -4.29 -7.68 -4.73
N VAL A 127 -3.19 -8.32 -5.17
CA VAL A 127 -2.83 -9.66 -4.72
C VAL A 127 -2.05 -9.58 -3.41
N ILE A 128 -2.48 -10.35 -2.42
CA ILE A 128 -1.85 -10.47 -1.11
C ILE A 128 -1.70 -11.94 -0.70
N TYR A 129 -0.90 -12.20 0.32
CA TYR A 129 -0.82 -13.50 0.98
C TYR A 129 -1.01 -13.34 2.50
N ASN A 130 -1.63 -14.35 3.14
CA ASN A 130 -2.13 -14.23 4.51
C ASN A 130 -1.10 -14.58 5.60
N SER A 131 0.11 -15.05 5.23
CA SER A 131 1.15 -15.40 6.21
C SER A 131 1.79 -14.19 6.93
N ARG A 132 1.35 -12.97 6.60
CA ARG A 132 1.74 -11.70 7.23
C ARG A 132 0.50 -10.96 7.67
N ALA A 133 0.32 -10.78 8.97
CA ALA A 133 -0.88 -10.21 9.56
C ALA A 133 -1.21 -8.78 9.08
N GLU A 134 -0.17 -8.01 8.72
CA GLU A 134 -0.33 -6.64 8.23
C GLU A 134 -0.89 -6.52 6.81
N LEU A 135 -0.68 -7.53 5.93
CA LEU A 135 -1.05 -7.40 4.51
C LEU A 135 -2.56 -7.35 4.25
N PRO A 136 -3.42 -8.16 4.90
CA PRO A 136 -4.86 -8.03 4.72
C PRO A 136 -5.37 -6.64 5.11
N ILE A 137 -4.90 -6.11 6.24
CA ILE A 137 -5.33 -4.80 6.75
C ILE A 137 -4.86 -3.67 5.81
N TYR A 138 -3.65 -3.79 5.26
CA TYR A 138 -3.17 -2.89 4.22
C TYR A 138 -4.03 -2.93 2.96
N ALA A 139 -4.41 -4.13 2.51
CA ALA A 139 -5.22 -4.29 1.32
C ALA A 139 -6.61 -3.64 1.48
N GLU A 140 -7.24 -3.78 2.65
CA GLU A 140 -8.50 -3.12 2.99
C GLU A 140 -8.37 -1.59 2.97
N ALA A 141 -7.27 -1.05 3.50
CA ALA A 141 -7.00 0.39 3.48
C ALA A 141 -6.80 0.90 2.03
N VAL A 142 -6.03 0.18 1.21
CA VAL A 142 -5.84 0.50 -0.21
C VAL A 142 -7.16 0.43 -0.98
N GLN A 143 -8.01 -0.56 -0.68
CA GLN A 143 -9.34 -0.67 -1.27
C GLN A 143 -10.24 0.51 -0.88
N ALA A 144 -10.21 0.92 0.38
CA ALA A 144 -10.96 2.08 0.85
C ALA A 144 -10.48 3.38 0.19
N ASP A 145 -9.17 3.55 0.01
CA ASP A 145 -8.60 4.69 -0.69
C ASP A 145 -8.92 4.67 -2.20
N GLY A 146 -8.93 3.49 -2.82
CA GLY A 146 -9.36 3.30 -4.20
C GLY A 146 -10.76 3.84 -4.46
N LYS A 147 -11.70 3.53 -3.58
CA LYS A 147 -13.08 4.03 -3.67
C LYS A 147 -13.18 5.56 -3.64
N LYS A 148 -12.30 6.26 -2.91
CA LYS A 148 -12.30 7.73 -2.84
C LYS A 148 -11.99 8.39 -4.18
N VAL A 149 -11.29 7.67 -5.06
CA VAL A 149 -10.85 8.17 -6.38
C VAL A 149 -11.53 7.48 -7.56
N GLY A 150 -12.43 6.52 -7.28
CA GLY A 150 -13.18 5.78 -8.30
C GLY A 150 -12.41 4.59 -8.90
N ILE A 151 -11.53 3.94 -8.12
CA ILE A 151 -10.85 2.71 -8.49
C ILE A 151 -11.43 1.54 -7.71
N ASP A 152 -11.90 0.51 -8.42
CA ASP A 152 -12.34 -0.75 -7.82
C ASP A 152 -11.12 -1.63 -7.53
N VAL A 153 -10.67 -1.66 -6.28
CA VAL A 153 -9.55 -2.49 -5.84
C VAL A 153 -10.09 -3.83 -5.34
N LYS A 154 -9.81 -4.90 -6.09
CA LYS A 154 -10.23 -6.27 -5.76
C LYS A 154 -9.13 -6.99 -5.00
N ILE A 155 -9.35 -7.25 -3.72
CA ILE A 155 -8.39 -7.98 -2.88
C ILE A 155 -8.41 -9.46 -3.28
N LYS A 156 -7.24 -10.00 -3.63
CA LYS A 156 -7.02 -11.39 -4.07
C LYS A 156 -6.02 -12.08 -3.13
N PRO A 157 -6.48 -12.77 -2.10
CA PRO A 157 -5.59 -13.59 -1.28
C PRO A 157 -5.14 -14.83 -2.06
N VAL A 158 -3.83 -15.08 -2.04
CA VAL A 158 -3.21 -16.25 -2.68
C VAL A 158 -2.23 -16.93 -1.74
N ASP A 159 -1.83 -18.16 -2.07
CA ASP A 159 -0.72 -18.81 -1.38
C ASP A 159 0.60 -18.08 -1.65
N TYR A 160 1.46 -17.98 -0.62
CA TYR A 160 2.75 -17.30 -0.72
C TYR A 160 3.61 -17.83 -1.87
N ASN A 161 3.61 -19.15 -2.10
CA ASN A 161 4.41 -19.79 -3.15
C ASN A 161 3.97 -19.37 -4.57
N LEU A 162 2.78 -18.78 -4.73
CA LEU A 162 2.32 -18.27 -6.02
C LEU A 162 2.86 -16.86 -6.31
N ILE A 163 3.20 -16.08 -5.29
CA ILE A 163 3.67 -14.69 -5.45
C ILE A 163 4.93 -14.63 -6.31
N ASP A 164 5.90 -15.51 -6.06
CA ASP A 164 7.15 -15.54 -6.82
C ASP A 164 6.92 -15.94 -8.29
N LYS A 165 5.94 -16.81 -8.55
CA LYS A 165 5.57 -17.21 -9.92
C LYS A 165 4.83 -16.09 -10.67
N MET A 166 4.10 -15.22 -9.98
CA MET A 166 3.37 -14.10 -10.59
C MET A 166 4.28 -12.94 -11.01
N GLY A 167 5.50 -12.88 -10.51
CA GLY A 167 6.45 -11.78 -10.79
C GLY A 167 7.42 -12.03 -11.93
N ILE A 168 7.39 -13.18 -12.59
CA ILE A 168 8.41 -13.61 -13.56
C ILE A 168 7.93 -13.56 -15.03
N ASN A 169 6.66 -13.22 -15.28
CA ASN A 169 6.08 -13.21 -16.64
C ASN A 169 5.77 -11.79 -17.14
#